data_b9efeefe39f5dc5afa57db8921b46d04
#
_entry.id   b9efeefe39f5dc5afa57db8921b46d04
#
_cell.length_a   1.000
_cell.length_b   1.000
_cell.length_c   1.000
_cell.angle_alpha   90.00
_cell.angle_beta   90.00
_cell.angle_gamma   90.00
#
_symmetry.space_group_name_H-M   'P 1'
#
loop_
_entity.id
_entity.type
_entity.pdbx_description
1 polymer ?
#
loop_
_entity_poly.entity_id
_entity_poly.type
_entity_poly.pdbx_seq_one_letter_code
_entity_poly.pdbx_strand_id
1 'polypeptide(L)'
;MRTKLLLIKGLTLLVSVILMFNENSALASQKEIDLMIDKSIKQFQHVSDYRCILEKKVNKDGKIFYDPKIHVKYRKPAQYYFKWIEGRFKGQEVIYAEGKNNNHIMAHSGGLFGFITLKLDPGGRIAMKRNHHSLRKSGMEKVFDILDDSYQRHKLTGYGEIEFKGEERIDGRPVLVIQGDFPEKSGFYACRIIIYLDSELMLPLKITVYDWSGKLFEEYTFHDLKLNVGWSEKDFDPENCEYNFK
;
A
#
# COMPACT_ATOMS: atom_id res chain seq x y z
N MET A 1 -56.03 -40.00 5.19
CA MET A 1 -54.62 -40.46 5.18
C MET A 1 -53.87 -39.98 3.93
N ARG A 2 -54.09 -38.74 3.44
CA ARG A 2 -53.44 -38.17 2.24
C ARG A 2 -52.73 -36.81 2.46
N THR A 3 -52.69 -36.29 3.71
CA THR A 3 -52.18 -34.93 3.94
C THR A 3 -50.77 -34.90 4.61
N LYS A 4 -50.14 -36.05 4.91
CA LYS A 4 -48.79 -36.12 5.54
C LYS A 4 -47.66 -36.36 4.51
N LEU A 5 -47.95 -36.61 3.24
CA LEU A 5 -46.90 -36.96 2.28
C LEU A 5 -46.38 -35.76 1.44
N LEU A 6 -47.06 -34.60 1.51
CA LEU A 6 -46.63 -33.37 0.77
C LEU A 6 -45.66 -32.48 1.56
N LEU A 7 -45.56 -32.61 2.89
CA LEU A 7 -44.64 -31.77 3.69
C LEU A 7 -43.20 -32.25 3.65
N ILE A 8 -42.94 -33.53 3.35
CA ILE A 8 -41.59 -34.12 3.37
C ILE A 8 -40.85 -33.82 2.04
N LYS A 9 -41.56 -33.62 0.93
CA LYS A 9 -40.93 -33.27 -0.37
C LYS A 9 -40.52 -31.81 -0.48
N GLY A 10 -41.15 -30.91 0.28
CA GLY A 10 -40.77 -29.48 0.29
C GLY A 10 -39.49 -29.17 1.08
N LEU A 11 -39.21 -29.98 2.11
CA LEU A 11 -38.05 -29.75 3.00
C LEU A 11 -36.72 -30.25 2.39
N THR A 12 -36.78 -31.30 1.55
CA THR A 12 -35.62 -31.84 0.84
C THR A 12 -35.17 -30.97 -0.32
N LEU A 13 -36.05 -30.19 -0.93
CA LEU A 13 -35.70 -29.28 -2.02
C LEU A 13 -35.06 -27.98 -1.49
N LEU A 14 -35.43 -27.53 -0.30
CA LEU A 14 -34.88 -26.31 0.32
C LEU A 14 -33.45 -26.52 0.85
N VAL A 15 -33.13 -27.73 1.33
CA VAL A 15 -31.79 -28.07 1.82
C VAL A 15 -30.80 -28.25 0.66
N SER A 16 -31.25 -28.74 -0.50
CA SER A 16 -30.37 -28.87 -1.69
C SER A 16 -30.08 -27.54 -2.39
N VAL A 17 -30.92 -26.52 -2.23
CA VAL A 17 -30.67 -25.18 -2.79
C VAL A 17 -29.71 -24.39 -1.89
N ILE A 18 -29.71 -24.61 -0.57
CA ILE A 18 -28.79 -23.94 0.36
C ILE A 18 -27.36 -24.51 0.26
N LEU A 19 -27.20 -25.76 -0.20
CA LEU A 19 -25.88 -26.38 -0.39
C LEU A 19 -25.22 -26.03 -1.75
N MET A 20 -25.93 -25.37 -2.67
CA MET A 20 -25.36 -24.96 -3.96
C MET A 20 -24.77 -23.54 -3.98
N PHE A 21 -24.80 -22.81 -2.87
CA PHE A 21 -24.25 -21.45 -2.80
C PHE A 21 -22.86 -21.36 -2.12
N ASN A 22 -22.18 -22.47 -1.85
CA ASN A 22 -20.94 -22.43 -1.09
C ASN A 22 -19.74 -23.16 -1.70
N GLU A 23 -19.70 -23.34 -3.04
CA GLU A 23 -18.50 -23.87 -3.70
C GLU A 23 -18.32 -23.25 -5.08
N ASN A 24 -17.85 -22.00 -5.12
CA ASN A 24 -17.14 -21.47 -6.29
C ASN A 24 -16.31 -20.23 -5.90
N SER A 25 -15.51 -20.28 -4.86
CA SER A 25 -14.23 -19.56 -4.87
C SER A 25 -13.27 -20.43 -5.70
N ALA A 26 -13.47 -20.45 -7.02
CA ALA A 26 -12.49 -21.01 -7.92
C ALA A 26 -11.18 -20.27 -7.64
N LEU A 27 -10.18 -20.95 -7.11
CA LEU A 27 -8.83 -20.41 -6.95
C LEU A 27 -8.42 -19.88 -8.33
N ALA A 28 -8.11 -18.57 -8.39
CA ALA A 28 -7.66 -17.99 -9.64
C ALA A 28 -6.45 -18.78 -10.14
N SER A 29 -6.43 -19.10 -11.43
CA SER A 29 -5.30 -19.78 -12.04
C SER A 29 -4.06 -18.88 -11.98
N GLN A 30 -2.86 -19.46 -11.99
CA GLN A 30 -1.61 -18.69 -12.02
C GLN A 30 -1.60 -17.65 -13.15
N LYS A 31 -2.16 -17.99 -14.31
CA LYS A 31 -2.28 -17.07 -15.44
C LYS A 31 -3.16 -15.84 -15.13
N GLU A 32 -4.23 -16.01 -14.38
CA GLU A 32 -5.09 -14.88 -13.96
C GLU A 32 -4.38 -13.99 -12.94
N ILE A 33 -3.64 -14.58 -12.00
CA ILE A 33 -2.81 -13.85 -11.04
C ILE A 33 -1.73 -13.04 -11.78
N ASP A 34 -1.03 -13.65 -12.73
CA ASP A 34 -0.05 -12.98 -13.57
C ASP A 34 -0.65 -11.79 -14.32
N LEU A 35 -1.86 -11.95 -14.88
CA LEU A 35 -2.57 -10.86 -15.57
C LEU A 35 -2.94 -9.72 -14.62
N MET A 36 -3.36 -10.02 -13.39
CA MET A 36 -3.68 -9.00 -12.38
C MET A 36 -2.44 -8.18 -12.00
N ILE A 37 -1.31 -8.84 -11.75
CA ILE A 37 -0.05 -8.20 -11.38
C ILE A 37 0.49 -7.37 -12.55
N ASP A 38 0.58 -7.93 -13.75
CA ASP A 38 1.04 -7.23 -14.96
C ASP A 38 0.16 -6.02 -15.27
N LYS A 39 -1.17 -6.13 -15.12
CA LYS A 39 -2.09 -5.01 -15.29
C LYS A 39 -1.86 -3.92 -14.25
N SER A 40 -1.63 -4.30 -12.99
CA SER A 40 -1.35 -3.36 -11.91
C SER A 40 -0.06 -2.57 -12.17
N ILE A 41 1.03 -3.23 -12.55
CA ILE A 41 2.31 -2.60 -12.89
C ILE A 41 2.14 -1.62 -14.05
N LYS A 42 1.47 -2.04 -15.14
CA LYS A 42 1.17 -1.18 -16.29
C LYS A 42 0.32 0.03 -15.92
N GLN A 43 -0.70 -0.17 -15.09
CA GLN A 43 -1.59 0.91 -14.67
C GLN A 43 -0.83 2.00 -13.90
N PHE A 44 0.12 1.63 -13.03
CA PHE A 44 0.93 2.61 -12.32
C PHE A 44 1.83 3.44 -13.24
N GLN A 45 2.23 2.91 -14.38
CA GLN A 45 3.01 3.68 -15.37
C GLN A 45 2.25 4.90 -15.89
N HIS A 46 0.91 4.81 -15.96
CA HIS A 46 0.02 5.91 -16.41
C HIS A 46 -0.35 6.91 -15.30
N VAL A 47 0.06 6.64 -14.04
CA VAL A 47 -0.13 7.59 -12.94
C VAL A 47 0.98 8.63 -12.99
N SER A 48 0.65 9.89 -13.26
CA SER A 48 1.59 11.03 -13.21
C SER A 48 1.73 11.58 -11.80
N ASP A 49 0.62 11.62 -11.07
CA ASP A 49 0.54 12.14 -9.72
C ASP A 49 -0.66 11.55 -8.97
N TYR A 50 -0.67 11.67 -7.65
CA TYR A 50 -1.82 11.32 -6.83
C TYR A 50 -1.85 12.09 -5.50
N ARG A 51 -3.02 12.05 -4.85
CA ARG A 51 -3.18 12.35 -3.42
C ARG A 51 -3.89 11.22 -2.70
N CYS A 52 -3.59 11.05 -1.44
CA CYS A 52 -4.27 10.08 -0.58
C CYS A 52 -4.12 10.46 0.91
N ILE A 53 -4.83 9.74 1.76
CA ILE A 53 -4.53 9.64 3.19
C ILE A 53 -3.81 8.32 3.39
N LEU A 54 -2.56 8.37 3.85
CA LEU A 54 -1.75 7.20 4.12
C LEU A 54 -1.84 6.83 5.60
N GLU A 55 -2.24 5.60 5.88
CA GLU A 55 -2.01 4.93 7.16
C GLU A 55 -0.74 4.09 7.06
N LYS A 56 0.16 4.20 8.05
CA LYS A 56 1.45 3.54 8.01
C LYS A 56 1.80 2.86 9.32
N LYS A 57 2.22 1.58 9.24
CA LYS A 57 2.85 0.84 10.34
C LYS A 57 4.21 0.33 9.88
N VAL A 58 5.23 0.52 10.69
CA VAL A 58 6.59 0.02 10.45
C VAL A 58 7.12 -0.59 11.74
N ASN A 59 7.50 -1.86 11.67
CA ASN A 59 8.21 -2.52 12.76
C ASN A 59 9.72 -2.39 12.53
N LYS A 60 10.38 -1.58 13.33
CA LYS A 60 11.82 -1.39 13.27
C LYS A 60 12.44 -1.68 14.62
N ASP A 61 13.40 -2.58 14.64
CA ASP A 61 14.12 -3.01 15.86
C ASP A 61 13.13 -3.53 16.94
N GLY A 62 12.08 -4.28 16.52
CA GLY A 62 11.06 -4.81 17.41
C GLY A 62 10.03 -3.81 17.91
N LYS A 63 10.11 -2.55 17.46
CA LYS A 63 9.17 -1.49 17.83
C LYS A 63 8.27 -1.12 16.65
N ILE A 64 6.96 -1.17 16.86
CA ILE A 64 5.99 -0.72 15.86
C ILE A 64 5.85 0.80 15.96
N PHE A 65 6.11 1.47 14.85
CA PHE A 65 5.81 2.87 14.64
C PHE A 65 4.52 2.97 13.83
N TYR A 66 3.54 3.67 14.37
CA TYR A 66 2.23 3.83 13.78
C TYR A 66 1.92 5.31 13.51
N ASP A 67 1.58 5.62 12.28
CA ASP A 67 1.14 6.93 11.83
C ASP A 67 -0.25 6.76 11.20
N PRO A 68 -1.35 7.13 11.89
CA PRO A 68 -2.72 6.78 11.50
C PRO A 68 -3.22 7.53 10.28
N LYS A 69 -2.83 8.81 10.12
CA LYS A 69 -3.28 9.62 8.99
C LYS A 69 -2.23 10.61 8.56
N ILE A 70 -1.68 10.38 7.38
CA ILE A 70 -0.74 11.26 6.69
C ILE A 70 -1.39 11.70 5.38
N HIS A 71 -1.63 12.99 5.20
CA HIS A 71 -2.00 13.52 3.89
C HIS A 71 -0.79 13.47 2.97
N VAL A 72 -0.93 12.86 1.81
CA VAL A 72 0.15 12.67 0.83
C VAL A 72 -0.22 13.37 -0.47
N LYS A 73 0.73 14.14 -1.01
CA LYS A 73 0.79 14.54 -2.40
C LYS A 73 2.01 13.89 -3.02
N TYR A 74 1.86 13.30 -4.18
CA TYR A 74 2.93 12.70 -4.97
C TYR A 74 2.86 13.14 -6.42
N ARG A 75 4.00 13.36 -7.04
CA ARG A 75 4.16 13.59 -8.48
C ARG A 75 5.45 12.93 -8.96
N LYS A 76 5.40 12.26 -10.11
CA LYS A 76 6.60 11.75 -10.79
C LYS A 76 7.52 12.90 -11.22
N PRO A 77 8.88 12.67 -11.23
CA PRO A 77 9.55 11.44 -10.82
C PRO A 77 9.84 11.45 -9.33
N ALA A 78 9.68 11.60 -8.38
CA ALA A 78 10.02 11.56 -6.96
C ALA A 78 9.83 12.92 -6.27
N GLN A 79 8.63 13.43 -6.36
CA GLN A 79 8.21 14.61 -5.61
C GLN A 79 7.15 14.21 -4.60
N TYR A 80 7.38 14.50 -3.32
CA TYR A 80 6.53 14.09 -2.22
C TYR A 80 6.28 15.25 -1.26
N TYR A 81 5.02 15.39 -0.84
CA TYR A 81 4.63 16.17 0.32
C TYR A 81 3.84 15.30 1.28
N PHE A 82 4.21 15.32 2.56
CA PHE A 82 3.53 14.61 3.62
C PHE A 82 3.13 15.60 4.71
N LYS A 83 1.89 15.48 5.21
CA LYS A 83 1.41 16.22 6.37
C LYS A 83 0.71 15.27 7.34
N TRP A 84 1.23 15.16 8.55
CA TRP A 84 0.60 14.36 9.59
C TRP A 84 -0.62 15.09 10.13
N ILE A 85 -1.83 14.55 9.90
CA ILE A 85 -3.09 15.15 10.33
C ILE A 85 -3.61 14.56 11.63
N GLU A 86 -3.12 13.38 12.00
CA GLU A 86 -3.40 12.72 13.28
C GLU A 86 -2.13 12.07 13.87
N GLY A 87 -2.24 11.67 15.15
CA GLY A 87 -1.19 10.94 15.85
C GLY A 87 -0.13 11.86 16.48
N ARG A 88 0.98 11.22 16.88
CA ARG A 88 2.07 11.87 17.65
C ARG A 88 2.71 13.06 16.92
N PHE A 89 2.71 13.06 15.61
CA PHE A 89 3.38 14.05 14.77
C PHE A 89 2.39 14.99 14.09
N LYS A 90 1.18 15.11 14.62
CA LYS A 90 0.18 16.02 14.05
C LYS A 90 0.75 17.42 13.81
N GLY A 91 0.55 17.92 12.59
CA GLY A 91 1.07 19.22 12.13
C GLY A 91 2.49 19.17 11.57
N GLN A 92 3.20 18.03 11.64
CA GLN A 92 4.46 17.85 10.95
C GLN A 92 4.24 17.86 9.43
N GLU A 93 5.12 18.54 8.72
CA GLU A 93 5.14 18.57 7.26
C GLU A 93 6.52 18.17 6.75
N VAL A 94 6.55 17.46 5.62
CA VAL A 94 7.80 17.00 5.00
C VAL A 94 7.67 17.12 3.49
N ILE A 95 8.64 17.77 2.86
CA ILE A 95 8.78 17.82 1.40
C ILE A 95 10.09 17.18 0.98
N TYR A 96 10.00 16.38 -0.08
CA TYR A 96 11.14 15.94 -0.86
C TYR A 96 10.80 16.11 -2.35
N ALA A 97 11.69 16.74 -3.09
CA ALA A 97 11.60 16.84 -4.54
C ALA A 97 12.99 16.57 -5.14
N GLU A 98 13.08 15.57 -5.99
CA GLU A 98 14.32 15.22 -6.66
C GLU A 98 14.87 16.40 -7.46
N GLY A 99 16.17 16.64 -7.34
CA GLY A 99 16.85 17.78 -7.98
C GLY A 99 16.61 19.13 -7.31
N LYS A 100 15.75 19.23 -6.30
CA LYS A 100 15.51 20.45 -5.52
C LYS A 100 16.17 20.36 -4.12
N ASN A 101 16.40 21.51 -3.50
CA ASN A 101 16.95 21.62 -2.14
C ASN A 101 18.25 20.79 -1.92
N ASN A 102 19.09 20.64 -2.97
CA ASN A 102 20.27 19.76 -2.99
C ASN A 102 19.93 18.30 -2.65
N ASN A 103 18.78 17.81 -3.10
CA ASN A 103 18.23 16.48 -2.80
C ASN A 103 18.04 16.21 -1.30
N HIS A 104 17.82 17.25 -0.50
CA HIS A 104 17.49 17.13 0.91
C HIS A 104 15.99 17.17 1.14
N ILE A 105 15.57 16.50 2.19
CA ILE A 105 14.24 16.63 2.76
C ILE A 105 14.15 17.98 3.48
N MET A 106 13.09 18.73 3.22
CA MET A 106 12.66 19.83 4.07
C MET A 106 11.63 19.29 5.06
N ALA A 107 11.93 19.35 6.36
CA ALA A 107 11.05 18.84 7.41
C ALA A 107 10.73 19.94 8.41
N HIS A 108 9.46 20.14 8.66
CA HIS A 108 8.92 21.09 9.62
C HIS A 108 8.20 20.32 10.72
N SER A 109 8.48 20.64 11.98
CA SER A 109 7.82 20.03 13.14
C SER A 109 6.45 20.67 13.37
N GLY A 110 5.45 19.87 13.74
CA GLY A 110 4.19 20.42 14.24
C GLY A 110 4.28 20.98 15.66
N GLY A 111 3.23 21.67 16.10
CA GLY A 111 3.08 22.16 17.47
C GLY A 111 3.98 23.35 17.85
N LEU A 112 4.41 23.42 19.11
CA LEU A 112 5.18 24.54 19.66
C LEU A 112 6.54 24.78 18.98
N PHE A 113 7.12 23.76 18.32
CA PHE A 113 8.39 23.86 17.59
C PHE A 113 8.18 24.04 16.07
N GLY A 114 6.96 24.37 15.66
CA GLY A 114 6.57 24.55 14.27
C GLY A 114 7.20 25.77 13.54
N PHE A 115 8.15 26.44 14.15
CA PHE A 115 8.93 27.53 13.53
C PHE A 115 10.32 27.06 13.02
N ILE A 116 10.63 25.77 13.16
CA ILE A 116 11.93 25.23 12.77
C ILE A 116 11.77 24.31 11.55
N THR A 117 12.42 24.66 10.46
CA THR A 117 12.58 23.81 9.28
C THR A 117 13.96 23.20 9.25
N LEU A 118 14.03 21.87 9.17
CA LEU A 118 15.27 21.11 9.10
C LEU A 118 15.51 20.63 7.68
N LYS A 119 16.76 20.73 7.24
CA LYS A 119 17.27 20.07 6.03
C LYS A 119 17.86 18.72 6.44
N LEU A 120 17.32 17.62 5.90
CA LEU A 120 17.74 16.27 6.28
C LEU A 120 18.16 15.48 5.03
N ASP A 121 19.22 14.69 5.16
CA ASP A 121 19.52 13.68 4.14
C ASP A 121 18.42 12.62 4.14
N PRO A 122 17.80 12.30 2.97
CA PRO A 122 16.78 11.26 2.85
C PRO A 122 17.20 9.87 3.33
N GLY A 123 18.49 9.53 3.24
CA GLY A 123 19.10 8.30 3.76
C GLY A 123 19.69 8.44 5.16
N GLY A 124 19.67 9.64 5.75
CA GLY A 124 20.28 9.94 7.03
C GLY A 124 19.56 9.31 8.21
N ARG A 125 20.29 9.17 9.32
CA ARG A 125 19.81 8.51 10.55
C ARG A 125 18.48 9.06 11.08
N ILE A 126 18.25 10.38 10.96
CA ILE A 126 17.02 11.02 11.44
C ILE A 126 15.83 10.60 10.57
N ALA A 127 15.97 10.72 9.25
CA ALA A 127 14.91 10.35 8.29
C ALA A 127 14.58 8.85 8.35
N MET A 128 15.61 8.01 8.54
CA MET A 128 15.50 6.55 8.56
C MET A 128 15.13 5.97 9.92
N LYS A 129 15.03 6.78 10.98
CA LYS A 129 14.79 6.31 12.36
C LYS A 129 13.53 5.46 12.52
N ARG A 130 12.49 5.74 11.72
CA ARG A 130 11.17 5.11 11.78
C ARG A 130 10.74 4.50 10.43
N ASN A 131 11.68 4.37 9.51
CA ASN A 131 11.42 3.96 8.14
C ASN A 131 12.42 2.90 7.70
N HIS A 132 11.97 1.94 6.89
CA HIS A 132 12.86 1.01 6.20
C HIS A 132 13.39 1.60 4.88
N HIS A 133 12.66 2.58 4.32
CA HIS A 133 12.95 3.18 3.01
C HIS A 133 13.22 4.67 3.12
N SER A 134 14.12 5.13 2.24
CA SER A 134 14.38 6.55 2.05
C SER A 134 13.19 7.21 1.32
N LEU A 135 12.95 8.50 1.60
CA LEU A 135 11.97 9.30 0.89
C LEU A 135 12.30 9.53 -0.60
N ARG A 136 13.48 9.12 -1.07
CA ARG A 136 13.80 9.10 -2.51
C ARG A 136 12.87 8.19 -3.31
N LYS A 137 12.37 7.13 -2.66
CA LYS A 137 11.28 6.26 -3.13
C LYS A 137 10.36 5.93 -1.98
N SER A 138 9.14 6.39 -2.02
CA SER A 138 8.17 6.26 -0.93
C SER A 138 6.75 6.08 -1.46
N GLY A 139 5.80 5.85 -0.56
CA GLY A 139 4.40 5.70 -0.92
C GLY A 139 4.17 4.56 -1.92
N MET A 140 3.27 4.79 -2.86
CA MET A 140 2.89 3.79 -3.86
C MET A 140 4.04 3.39 -4.78
N GLU A 141 4.96 4.30 -5.08
CA GLU A 141 6.15 3.99 -5.89
C GLU A 141 7.00 2.89 -5.25
N LYS A 142 7.19 2.95 -3.91
CA LYS A 142 7.92 1.89 -3.20
C LYS A 142 7.14 0.58 -3.14
N VAL A 143 5.81 0.64 -3.03
CA VAL A 143 4.97 -0.56 -3.10
C VAL A 143 5.14 -1.28 -4.44
N PHE A 144 5.17 -0.52 -5.54
CA PHE A 144 5.40 -1.09 -6.87
C PHE A 144 6.82 -1.63 -7.05
N ASP A 145 7.85 -1.01 -6.48
CA ASP A 145 9.20 -1.58 -6.49
C ASP A 145 9.23 -2.96 -5.78
N ILE A 146 8.54 -3.09 -4.64
CA ILE A 146 8.47 -4.36 -3.89
C ILE A 146 7.70 -5.42 -4.68
N LEU A 147 6.56 -5.04 -5.27
CA LEU A 147 5.72 -5.93 -6.06
C LEU A 147 6.46 -6.43 -7.29
N ASP A 148 7.01 -5.52 -8.09
CA ASP A 148 7.66 -5.85 -9.35
C ASP A 148 8.94 -6.67 -9.12
N ASP A 149 9.83 -6.25 -8.21
CA ASP A 149 11.05 -7.03 -7.89
C ASP A 149 10.71 -8.45 -7.42
N SER A 150 9.74 -8.60 -6.51
CA SER A 150 9.35 -9.92 -6.00
C SER A 150 8.70 -10.78 -7.08
N TYR A 151 7.85 -10.20 -7.91
CA TYR A 151 7.20 -10.91 -9.01
C TYR A 151 8.17 -11.34 -10.12
N GLN A 152 9.06 -10.43 -10.57
CA GLN A 152 10.07 -10.78 -11.58
C GLN A 152 11.04 -11.85 -11.06
N ARG A 153 11.42 -11.74 -9.80
CA ARG A 153 12.27 -12.74 -9.14
C ARG A 153 11.60 -14.11 -9.06
N HIS A 154 10.31 -14.15 -8.69
CA HIS A 154 9.51 -15.38 -8.73
C HIS A 154 9.47 -15.99 -10.13
N LYS A 155 9.16 -15.21 -11.15
CA LYS A 155 9.14 -15.68 -12.56
C LYS A 155 10.48 -16.20 -13.04
N LEU A 156 11.58 -15.56 -12.65
CA LEU A 156 12.92 -15.94 -13.05
C LEU A 156 13.40 -17.22 -12.37
N THR A 157 13.11 -17.39 -11.09
CA THR A 157 13.68 -18.47 -10.25
C THR A 157 12.74 -19.65 -10.03
N GLY A 158 11.44 -19.44 -10.18
CA GLY A 158 10.40 -20.40 -9.80
C GLY A 158 10.26 -20.58 -8.27
N TYR A 159 10.93 -19.76 -7.47
CA TYR A 159 10.86 -19.84 -6.01
C TYR A 159 9.71 -19.03 -5.46
N GLY A 160 9.12 -19.56 -4.36
CA GLY A 160 7.96 -18.96 -3.69
C GLY A 160 6.66 -19.39 -4.35
N GLU A 161 5.59 -19.03 -3.69
CA GLU A 161 4.21 -19.28 -4.14
C GLU A 161 3.46 -17.96 -4.18
N ILE A 162 2.66 -17.74 -5.22
CA ILE A 162 1.80 -16.56 -5.32
C ILE A 162 0.37 -17.06 -5.51
N GLU A 163 -0.51 -16.64 -4.61
CA GLU A 163 -1.89 -17.10 -4.56
C GLU A 163 -2.88 -15.92 -4.58
N PHE A 164 -4.01 -16.13 -5.21
CA PHE A 164 -5.19 -15.28 -5.05
C PHE A 164 -5.96 -15.72 -3.79
N LYS A 165 -6.14 -14.81 -2.84
CA LYS A 165 -6.79 -15.10 -1.56
C LYS A 165 -8.27 -14.70 -1.53
N GLY A 166 -8.81 -14.25 -2.68
CA GLY A 166 -10.19 -13.82 -2.80
C GLY A 166 -10.36 -12.31 -2.83
N GLU A 167 -11.58 -11.87 -2.55
CA GLU A 167 -11.96 -10.46 -2.54
C GLU A 167 -12.26 -9.98 -1.13
N GLU A 168 -11.86 -8.74 -0.84
CA GLU A 168 -12.15 -8.03 0.40
C GLU A 168 -12.67 -6.61 0.08
N ARG A 169 -12.86 -5.79 1.11
CA ARG A 169 -13.22 -4.38 0.96
C ARG A 169 -12.32 -3.49 1.81
N ILE A 170 -11.88 -2.38 1.23
CA ILE A 170 -11.18 -1.29 1.91
C ILE A 170 -11.97 0.00 1.61
N ASP A 171 -12.44 0.69 2.65
CA ASP A 171 -13.29 1.89 2.54
C ASP A 171 -14.51 1.69 1.61
N GLY A 172 -15.11 0.50 1.65
CA GLY A 172 -16.24 0.12 0.80
C GLY A 172 -15.86 -0.26 -0.63
N ARG A 173 -14.62 -0.08 -1.07
CA ARG A 173 -14.12 -0.45 -2.41
C ARG A 173 -13.75 -1.92 -2.44
N PRO A 174 -14.17 -2.68 -3.45
CA PRO A 174 -13.76 -4.07 -3.61
C PRO A 174 -12.27 -4.14 -3.98
N VAL A 175 -11.54 -5.06 -3.33
CA VAL A 175 -10.12 -5.30 -3.58
C VAL A 175 -9.86 -6.77 -3.82
N LEU A 176 -8.94 -7.05 -4.74
CA LEU A 176 -8.41 -8.39 -5.03
C LEU A 176 -7.19 -8.62 -4.13
N VAL A 177 -7.20 -9.70 -3.35
CA VAL A 177 -6.13 -10.01 -2.40
C VAL A 177 -5.18 -11.03 -3.02
N ILE A 178 -3.91 -10.64 -3.20
CA ILE A 178 -2.84 -11.49 -3.72
C ILE A 178 -1.78 -11.63 -2.63
N GLN A 179 -1.42 -12.87 -2.30
CA GLN A 179 -0.36 -13.19 -1.33
C GLN A 179 0.79 -13.89 -2.02
N GLY A 180 2.01 -13.42 -1.77
CA GLY A 180 3.25 -14.11 -2.12
C GLY A 180 3.96 -14.59 -0.86
N ASP A 181 4.34 -15.87 -0.83
CA ASP A 181 5.19 -16.50 0.18
C ASP A 181 6.53 -16.89 -0.44
N PHE A 182 7.63 -16.42 0.14
CA PHE A 182 8.96 -16.51 -0.47
C PHE A 182 10.00 -17.09 0.49
N PRO A 183 11.01 -17.83 -0.02
CA PRO A 183 12.11 -18.34 0.79
C PRO A 183 13.21 -17.30 1.03
N GLU A 184 13.79 -17.30 2.22
CA GLU A 184 14.83 -16.33 2.64
C GLU A 184 16.06 -16.30 1.74
N LYS A 185 16.49 -17.49 1.27
CA LYS A 185 17.77 -17.66 0.56
C LYS A 185 17.78 -17.14 -0.88
N SER A 186 16.66 -16.59 -1.36
CA SER A 186 16.49 -16.28 -2.79
C SER A 186 16.53 -14.79 -3.11
N GLY A 187 16.91 -13.95 -2.14
CA GLY A 187 17.05 -12.50 -2.30
C GLY A 187 15.73 -11.74 -2.44
N PHE A 188 14.61 -12.35 -2.05
CA PHE A 188 13.33 -11.66 -1.95
C PHE A 188 13.35 -10.61 -0.84
N TYR A 189 12.43 -9.65 -0.94
CA TYR A 189 12.32 -8.56 0.02
C TYR A 189 11.87 -9.01 1.42
N ALA A 190 10.98 -10.02 1.49
CA ALA A 190 10.34 -10.47 2.71
C ALA A 190 9.85 -11.92 2.58
N CYS A 191 9.52 -12.57 3.70
CA CYS A 191 8.97 -13.93 3.67
C CYS A 191 7.55 -13.97 3.13
N ARG A 192 6.74 -12.93 3.41
CA ARG A 192 5.35 -12.83 2.92
C ARG A 192 5.01 -11.39 2.55
N ILE A 193 4.37 -11.24 1.41
CA ILE A 193 3.84 -9.96 0.90
C ILE A 193 2.38 -10.18 0.54
N ILE A 194 1.47 -9.38 1.12
CA ILE A 194 0.05 -9.39 0.78
C ILE A 194 -0.31 -8.04 0.18
N ILE A 195 -0.85 -8.05 -1.02
CA ILE A 195 -1.26 -6.85 -1.76
C ILE A 195 -2.77 -6.88 -1.96
N TYR A 196 -3.42 -5.76 -1.70
CA TYR A 196 -4.84 -5.54 -1.88
C TYR A 196 -5.02 -4.56 -3.04
N LEU A 197 -5.31 -5.09 -4.23
CA LEU A 197 -5.50 -4.33 -5.45
C LEU A 197 -6.95 -3.88 -5.57
N ASP A 198 -7.18 -2.59 -5.70
CA ASP A 198 -8.50 -2.07 -6.10
C ASP A 198 -8.95 -2.74 -7.41
N SER A 199 -10.15 -3.34 -7.43
CA SER A 199 -10.61 -4.13 -8.57
C SER A 199 -10.88 -3.30 -9.83
N GLU A 200 -11.15 -1.99 -9.69
CA GLU A 200 -11.39 -1.08 -10.80
C GLU A 200 -10.11 -0.40 -11.27
N LEU A 201 -9.35 0.20 -10.35
CA LEU A 201 -8.12 0.92 -10.66
C LEU A 201 -6.94 0.01 -10.94
N MET A 202 -6.97 -1.24 -10.45
CA MET A 202 -5.84 -2.17 -10.46
C MET A 202 -4.58 -1.57 -9.83
N LEU A 203 -4.76 -0.77 -8.78
CA LEU A 203 -3.68 -0.17 -7.99
C LEU A 203 -3.79 -0.63 -6.54
N PRO A 204 -2.66 -0.80 -5.81
CA PRO A 204 -2.69 -1.22 -4.43
C PRO A 204 -3.34 -0.16 -3.53
N LEU A 205 -4.39 -0.54 -2.81
CA LEU A 205 -4.93 0.24 -1.70
C LEU A 205 -4.29 -0.16 -0.37
N LYS A 206 -3.71 -1.37 -0.29
CA LYS A 206 -2.97 -1.80 0.89
C LYS A 206 -1.86 -2.76 0.51
N ILE A 207 -0.76 -2.72 1.26
CA ILE A 207 0.27 -3.76 1.29
C ILE A 207 0.58 -4.11 2.74
N THR A 208 0.73 -5.40 3.03
CA THR A 208 1.21 -5.90 4.32
C THR A 208 2.41 -6.81 4.07
N VAL A 209 3.51 -6.55 4.73
CA VAL A 209 4.78 -7.25 4.56
C VAL A 209 5.19 -7.87 5.90
N TYR A 210 5.63 -9.13 5.86
CA TYR A 210 6.11 -9.87 7.02
C TYR A 210 7.59 -10.24 6.84
N ASP A 211 8.38 -10.04 7.89
CA ASP A 211 9.79 -10.38 7.93
C ASP A 211 10.04 -11.90 7.99
N TRP A 212 11.32 -12.30 7.91
CA TRP A 212 11.72 -13.72 7.93
C TRP A 212 11.40 -14.44 9.24
N SER A 213 11.02 -13.73 10.31
CA SER A 213 10.51 -14.30 11.54
C SER A 213 8.97 -14.45 11.57
N GLY A 214 8.30 -14.07 10.48
CA GLY A 214 6.84 -14.06 10.35
C GLY A 214 6.17 -12.91 11.10
N LYS A 215 6.92 -11.90 11.53
CA LYS A 215 6.37 -10.70 12.18
C LYS A 215 6.08 -9.61 11.16
N LEU A 216 5.09 -8.76 11.48
CA LEU A 216 4.82 -7.58 10.69
C LEU A 216 6.12 -6.78 10.52
N PHE A 217 6.52 -6.54 9.27
CA PHE A 217 7.65 -5.70 8.90
C PHE A 217 7.19 -4.27 8.57
N GLU A 218 6.23 -4.16 7.66
CA GLU A 218 5.59 -2.89 7.34
C GLU A 218 4.19 -3.09 6.75
N GLU A 219 3.34 -2.08 6.94
CA GLU A 219 1.99 -2.04 6.37
C GLU A 219 1.67 -0.61 5.95
N TYR A 220 1.13 -0.46 4.74
CA TYR A 220 0.67 0.81 4.19
C TYR A 220 -0.75 0.64 3.66
N THR A 221 -1.65 1.57 4.03
CA THR A 221 -3.01 1.64 3.48
C THR A 221 -3.23 3.04 2.90
N PHE A 222 -3.75 3.08 1.66
CA PHE A 222 -3.98 4.31 0.89
C PHE A 222 -5.48 4.59 0.83
N HIS A 223 -5.98 5.44 1.72
CA HIS A 223 -7.37 5.88 1.76
C HIS A 223 -7.58 7.10 0.85
N ASP A 224 -8.79 7.33 0.39
CA ASP A 224 -9.18 8.50 -0.43
C ASP A 224 -8.26 8.74 -1.64
N LEU A 225 -7.77 7.68 -2.27
CA LEU A 225 -6.86 7.75 -3.41
C LEU A 225 -7.51 8.50 -4.59
N LYS A 226 -6.86 9.57 -5.04
CA LYS A 226 -7.21 10.34 -6.25
C LYS A 226 -5.99 10.41 -7.14
N LEU A 227 -6.15 9.98 -8.39
CA LEU A 227 -5.08 9.91 -9.39
C LEU A 227 -5.13 11.10 -10.33
N ASN A 228 -3.96 11.48 -10.85
CA ASN A 228 -3.81 12.47 -11.92
C ASN A 228 -4.57 13.77 -11.61
N VAL A 229 -4.38 14.29 -10.38
CA VAL A 229 -5.05 15.50 -9.88
C VAL A 229 -4.43 16.79 -10.43
N GLY A 230 -3.28 16.68 -11.11
CA GLY A 230 -2.64 17.79 -11.79
C GLY A 230 -1.73 18.62 -10.88
N TRP A 231 -0.99 17.99 -9.95
CA TRP A 231 -0.01 18.70 -9.14
C TRP A 231 1.04 19.38 -9.97
N SER A 232 1.41 20.60 -9.59
CA SER A 232 2.48 21.40 -10.17
C SER A 232 3.75 21.39 -9.32
N GLU A 233 4.84 21.97 -9.79
CA GLU A 233 6.05 22.13 -8.98
C GLU A 233 5.83 22.94 -7.71
N LYS A 234 4.88 23.89 -7.73
CA LYS A 234 4.53 24.73 -6.58
C LYS A 234 3.98 23.92 -5.39
N ASP A 235 3.36 22.78 -5.70
CA ASP A 235 2.83 21.87 -4.67
C ASP A 235 3.92 21.10 -3.92
N PHE A 236 5.17 21.18 -4.37
CA PHE A 236 6.35 20.55 -3.75
C PHE A 236 7.44 21.59 -3.42
N ASP A 237 7.06 22.86 -3.37
CA ASP A 237 7.94 23.96 -3.00
C ASP A 237 7.72 24.30 -1.51
N PRO A 238 8.78 24.29 -0.68
CA PRO A 238 8.68 24.74 0.71
C PRO A 238 8.21 26.19 0.86
N GLU A 239 8.39 27.03 -0.15
CA GLU A 239 7.91 28.43 -0.13
C GLU A 239 6.42 28.59 -0.46
N ASN A 240 5.71 27.50 -0.74
CA ASN A 240 4.27 27.53 -0.94
C ASN A 240 3.57 28.09 0.31
N CYS A 241 2.76 29.15 0.13
CA CYS A 241 2.08 29.83 1.23
C CYS A 241 1.06 28.97 2.01
N GLU A 242 0.66 27.82 1.46
CA GLU A 242 -0.22 26.86 2.15
C GLU A 242 0.54 26.00 3.19
N TYR A 243 1.87 26.07 3.19
CA TYR A 243 2.74 25.25 4.04
C TYR A 243 3.37 26.08 5.15
N ASN A 244 3.88 25.40 6.17
CA ASN A 244 4.45 26.06 7.33
C ASN A 244 5.99 26.05 7.37
N PHE A 245 6.66 25.77 6.26
CA PHE A 245 8.11 25.84 6.15
C PHE A 245 8.56 27.30 6.25
N LYS A 246 9.44 27.61 7.22
CA LYS A 246 10.03 28.92 7.46
C LYS A 246 11.53 28.81 7.64
#